data_e44230063524a0c4f0d3479c26822b82
#
_entry.id   e44230063524a0c4f0d3479c26822b82
#
_cell.length_a   1.000
_cell.length_b   1.000
_cell.length_c   1.000
_cell.angle_alpha   90.00
_cell.angle_beta   90.00
_cell.angle_gamma   90.00
#
_symmetry.space_group_name_H-M   'P 1'
#
loop_
_entity.id
_entity.type
_entity.pdbx_description
1 polymer ?
#
loop_
_entity_poly.entity_id
_entity_poly.type
_entity_poly.pdbx_seq_one_letter_code
_entity_poly.pdbx_strand_id
1 'polypeptide(L)'
;IYENEKIERLFPYASINENDSTYKLNLQVKKAKNLNIEFGGNLSSRPINTGYIGIGYSSLSTTAMSFKANAYFGKLYTSVLGKARIDLPVRFPIYIEPVVAINRWNYFSSRATFFEDDNSLYLIQNEQYAKLNASFALGNKTKCTLSGGLLTLRDDYYQTQDFAQDDITDKTLLFGRTTSMSIERNSLNHKLYPNKGSFMNLSIRYTDGEESFNPGTTGEQIIIRQPHQWIDAKAT
;
A
#
# COMPACT_ATOMS: atom_id res chain seq x y z
N ILE A 1 -5.92 1.58 -22.13
CA ILE A 1 -6.45 0.20 -22.28
C ILE A 1 -5.43 -0.83 -21.77
N TYR A 2 -4.13 -0.63 -22.01
CA TYR A 2 -3.06 -1.56 -21.57
C TYR A 2 -2.84 -1.64 -20.04
N GLU A 3 -3.38 -0.72 -19.26
CA GLU A 3 -3.28 -0.73 -17.80
C GLU A 3 -4.47 -1.38 -17.09
N ASN A 4 -5.47 -1.84 -17.87
CA ASN A 4 -6.65 -2.42 -17.24
C ASN A 4 -6.43 -3.92 -17.02
N GLU A 5 -6.07 -4.30 -15.79
CA GLU A 5 -5.92 -5.71 -15.38
C GLU A 5 -7.17 -6.58 -15.64
N LYS A 6 -8.30 -5.96 -16.00
CA LYS A 6 -9.58 -6.60 -16.28
C LYS A 6 -9.75 -7.05 -17.73
N ILE A 7 -8.86 -6.62 -18.63
CA ILE A 7 -8.86 -6.97 -20.06
C ILE A 7 -7.56 -7.72 -20.38
N GLU A 8 -7.70 -8.99 -20.78
CA GLU A 8 -6.57 -9.82 -21.17
C GLU A 8 -6.09 -9.47 -22.58
N ARG A 9 -7.02 -9.34 -23.50
CA ARG A 9 -6.71 -9.02 -24.91
C ARG A 9 -7.80 -8.19 -25.54
N LEU A 10 -7.40 -7.35 -26.47
CA LEU A 10 -8.28 -6.56 -27.34
C LEU A 10 -7.90 -6.86 -28.78
N PHE A 11 -8.85 -7.37 -29.55
CA PHE A 11 -8.67 -7.65 -30.98
C PHE A 11 -9.51 -6.66 -31.79
N PRO A 12 -8.91 -5.63 -32.36
CA PRO A 12 -9.60 -4.77 -33.33
C PRO A 12 -9.63 -5.45 -34.70
N TYR A 13 -10.79 -5.47 -35.32
CA TYR A 13 -10.93 -5.84 -36.74
C TYR A 13 -11.90 -4.91 -37.45
N ALA A 14 -11.60 -4.59 -38.69
CA ALA A 14 -12.45 -3.77 -39.53
C ALA A 14 -13.38 -4.65 -40.36
N SER A 15 -14.64 -4.30 -40.45
CA SER A 15 -15.61 -4.86 -41.39
C SER A 15 -16.16 -3.76 -42.29
N ILE A 16 -16.42 -4.08 -43.54
CA ILE A 16 -17.04 -3.16 -44.50
C ILE A 16 -18.54 -3.21 -44.27
N ASN A 17 -19.17 -2.06 -44.17
CA ASN A 17 -20.60 -1.93 -44.23
C ASN A 17 -21.02 -1.85 -45.72
N GLU A 18 -21.63 -2.89 -46.23
CA GLU A 18 -22.00 -2.99 -47.66
C GLU A 18 -22.98 -1.91 -48.10
N ASN A 19 -23.77 -1.34 -47.18
CA ASN A 19 -24.78 -0.33 -47.48
C ASN A 19 -24.22 1.09 -47.68
N ASP A 20 -23.12 1.43 -46.99
CA ASP A 20 -22.61 2.82 -46.95
C ASP A 20 -21.16 2.96 -47.40
N SER A 21 -20.53 1.87 -47.87
CA SER A 21 -19.07 1.84 -48.19
C SER A 21 -18.18 2.36 -47.07
N THR A 22 -18.64 2.30 -45.81
CA THR A 22 -17.91 2.73 -44.62
C THR A 22 -17.28 1.55 -43.91
N TYR A 23 -16.17 1.80 -43.21
CA TYR A 23 -15.53 0.80 -42.37
C TYR A 23 -16.07 0.87 -40.94
N LYS A 24 -16.53 -0.26 -40.43
CA LYS A 24 -16.92 -0.42 -39.04
C LYS A 24 -15.76 -1.06 -38.27
N LEU A 25 -15.23 -0.37 -37.28
CA LEU A 25 -14.25 -0.93 -36.36
C LEU A 25 -14.97 -1.74 -35.27
N ASN A 26 -14.71 -3.04 -35.22
CA ASN A 26 -15.23 -3.93 -34.20
C ASN A 26 -14.10 -4.23 -33.20
N LEU A 27 -14.41 -4.19 -31.92
CA LEU A 27 -13.48 -4.48 -30.84
C LEU A 27 -13.94 -5.77 -30.16
N GLN A 28 -13.18 -6.84 -30.35
CA GLN A 28 -13.42 -8.08 -29.60
C GLN A 28 -12.59 -8.07 -28.35
N VAL A 29 -13.26 -8.04 -27.19
CA VAL A 29 -12.63 -7.95 -25.88
C VAL A 29 -12.64 -9.31 -25.22
N LYS A 30 -11.46 -9.83 -24.86
CA LYS A 30 -11.30 -10.99 -23.98
C LYS A 30 -11.08 -10.49 -22.56
N LYS A 31 -12.02 -10.78 -21.66
CA LYS A 31 -11.91 -10.45 -20.24
C LYS A 31 -10.80 -11.29 -19.59
N ALA A 32 -10.04 -10.69 -18.67
CA ALA A 32 -9.11 -11.41 -17.84
C ALA A 32 -9.84 -12.37 -16.89
N LYS A 33 -9.14 -13.36 -16.35
CA LYS A 33 -9.68 -14.22 -15.30
C LYS A 33 -10.03 -13.37 -14.08
N ASN A 34 -11.18 -13.66 -13.47
CA ASN A 34 -11.66 -12.89 -12.33
C ASN A 34 -10.82 -13.11 -11.07
N LEU A 35 -10.26 -14.32 -10.91
CA LEU A 35 -9.46 -14.70 -9.74
C LEU A 35 -8.01 -14.94 -10.15
N ASN A 36 -7.09 -14.33 -9.39
CA ASN A 36 -5.66 -14.56 -9.46
C ASN A 36 -5.15 -14.93 -8.06
N ILE A 37 -4.33 -15.96 -7.97
CA ILE A 37 -3.68 -16.39 -6.73
C ILE A 37 -2.18 -16.43 -7.00
N GLU A 38 -1.40 -15.78 -6.14
CA GLU A 38 0.03 -15.65 -6.25
C GLU A 38 0.69 -16.28 -5.01
N PHE A 39 1.76 -17.01 -5.23
CA PHE A 39 2.60 -17.55 -4.17
C PHE A 39 4.03 -17.15 -4.44
N GLY A 40 4.75 -16.87 -3.37
CA GLY A 40 6.15 -16.51 -3.46
C GLY A 40 6.84 -16.66 -2.12
N GLY A 41 8.14 -16.43 -2.11
CA GLY A 41 8.89 -16.43 -0.88
C GLY A 41 10.38 -16.36 -1.14
N ASN A 42 11.11 -16.08 -0.09
CA ASN A 42 12.55 -16.14 -0.04
C ASN A 42 12.96 -17.16 1.02
N LEU A 43 13.71 -18.16 0.61
CA LEU A 43 14.30 -19.16 1.50
C LEU A 43 15.81 -18.95 1.53
N SER A 44 16.34 -18.78 2.71
CA SER A 44 17.76 -18.56 2.96
C SER A 44 18.22 -19.45 4.11
N SER A 45 19.50 -19.79 4.16
CA SER A 45 20.14 -20.38 5.33
C SER A 45 20.13 -19.44 6.56
N ARG A 46 19.85 -18.15 6.33
CA ARG A 46 19.68 -17.14 7.38
C ARG A 46 18.21 -17.06 7.83
N PRO A 47 17.91 -16.67 9.08
CA PRO A 47 16.53 -16.60 9.61
C PRO A 47 15.68 -15.45 9.04
N ILE A 48 15.95 -14.99 7.81
CA ILE A 48 15.19 -13.97 7.07
C ILE A 48 14.20 -14.57 6.07
N ASN A 49 13.80 -15.81 6.28
CA ASN A 49 12.84 -16.48 5.42
C ASN A 49 11.49 -15.75 5.45
N THR A 50 10.94 -15.48 4.29
CA THR A 50 9.66 -14.81 4.13
C THR A 50 8.80 -15.57 3.13
N GLY A 51 7.60 -15.92 3.51
CA GLY A 51 6.56 -16.43 2.62
C GLY A 51 5.64 -15.30 2.17
N TYR A 52 5.04 -15.45 1.01
CA TYR A 52 4.08 -14.54 0.40
C TYR A 52 2.89 -15.30 -0.17
N ILE A 53 1.71 -14.79 0.06
CA ILE A 53 0.49 -15.18 -0.62
C ILE A 53 -0.28 -13.94 -1.05
N GLY A 54 -0.75 -13.93 -2.29
CA GLY A 54 -1.59 -12.88 -2.87
C GLY A 54 -2.86 -13.45 -3.45
N ILE A 55 -3.97 -12.75 -3.25
CA ILE A 55 -5.27 -13.05 -3.85
C ILE A 55 -5.77 -11.79 -4.51
N GLY A 56 -6.07 -11.89 -5.80
CA GLY A 56 -6.69 -10.83 -6.60
C GLY A 56 -8.02 -11.31 -7.16
N TYR A 57 -9.06 -10.52 -7.01
CA TYR A 57 -10.35 -10.72 -7.68
C TYR A 57 -10.72 -9.48 -8.45
N SER A 58 -11.14 -9.62 -9.70
CA SER A 58 -11.60 -8.52 -10.52
C SER A 58 -12.88 -8.87 -11.25
N SER A 59 -13.81 -7.93 -11.26
CA SER A 59 -15.08 -8.07 -11.98
C SER A 59 -15.29 -6.86 -12.88
N LEU A 60 -15.63 -7.13 -14.13
CA LEU A 60 -16.00 -6.13 -15.13
C LEU A 60 -17.47 -6.33 -15.49
N SER A 61 -18.32 -5.54 -14.81
CA SER A 61 -19.76 -5.48 -15.02
C SER A 61 -20.16 -4.01 -15.27
N THR A 62 -21.38 -3.64 -14.96
CA THR A 62 -21.84 -2.23 -14.97
C THR A 62 -20.95 -1.36 -14.09
N THR A 63 -20.56 -1.87 -12.92
CA THR A 63 -19.55 -1.28 -12.04
C THR A 63 -18.31 -2.16 -12.08
N ALA A 64 -17.19 -1.61 -12.48
CA ALA A 64 -15.93 -2.33 -12.48
C ALA A 64 -15.35 -2.33 -11.05
N MET A 65 -15.04 -3.52 -10.53
CA MET A 65 -14.49 -3.69 -9.19
C MET A 65 -13.24 -4.56 -9.24
N SER A 66 -12.29 -4.28 -8.34
CA SER A 66 -11.18 -5.18 -8.07
C SER A 66 -10.88 -5.22 -6.58
N PHE A 67 -10.53 -6.39 -6.10
CA PHE A 67 -10.07 -6.63 -4.75
C PHE A 67 -8.69 -7.28 -4.81
N LYS A 68 -7.77 -6.84 -3.95
CA LYS A 68 -6.46 -7.46 -3.77
C LYS A 68 -6.17 -7.59 -2.29
N ALA A 69 -5.72 -8.76 -1.88
CA ALA A 69 -5.21 -9.02 -0.55
C ALA A 69 -3.85 -9.70 -0.65
N ASN A 70 -2.89 -9.21 0.10
CA ASN A 70 -1.54 -9.75 0.15
C ASN A 70 -1.15 -10.01 1.60
N ALA A 71 -0.49 -11.13 1.85
CA ALA A 71 0.08 -11.44 3.14
C ALA A 71 1.54 -11.85 2.99
N TYR A 72 2.40 -11.26 3.80
CA TYR A 72 3.79 -11.64 4.00
C TYR A 72 3.94 -12.23 5.40
N PHE A 73 4.67 -13.31 5.53
CA PHE A 73 4.90 -13.96 6.82
C PHE A 73 6.36 -14.41 6.94
N GLY A 74 6.99 -13.95 7.99
CA GLY A 74 8.39 -14.22 8.28
C GLY A 74 8.73 -13.81 9.71
N LYS A 75 9.91 -14.23 10.20
CA LYS A 75 10.35 -13.89 11.55
C LYS A 75 10.59 -12.40 11.74
N LEU A 76 11.22 -11.76 10.76
CA LEU A 76 11.56 -10.34 10.79
C LEU A 76 10.36 -9.45 10.44
N TYR A 77 9.59 -9.86 9.45
CA TYR A 77 8.52 -9.05 8.89
C TYR A 77 7.26 -9.88 8.63
N THR A 78 6.15 -9.39 9.11
CA THR A 78 4.82 -9.92 8.82
C THR A 78 3.92 -8.77 8.39
N SER A 79 3.16 -8.95 7.32
CA SER A 79 2.29 -7.91 6.79
C SER A 79 1.04 -8.52 6.18
N VAL A 80 -0.07 -7.84 6.37
CA VAL A 80 -1.32 -8.10 5.65
C VAL A 80 -1.80 -6.78 5.07
N LEU A 81 -2.08 -6.76 3.77
CA LEU A 81 -2.63 -5.61 3.06
C LEU A 81 -3.86 -6.04 2.29
N GLY A 82 -4.96 -5.34 2.50
CA GLY A 82 -6.19 -5.49 1.73
C GLY A 82 -6.53 -4.16 1.05
N LYS A 83 -6.89 -4.21 -0.22
CA LYS A 83 -7.42 -3.07 -0.95
C LYS A 83 -8.52 -3.47 -1.91
N ALA A 84 -9.52 -2.62 -2.03
CA ALA A 84 -10.58 -2.76 -3.01
C ALA A 84 -10.66 -1.48 -3.85
N ARG A 85 -10.84 -1.62 -5.14
CA ARG A 85 -11.10 -0.49 -6.03
C ARG A 85 -12.50 -0.66 -6.63
N ILE A 86 -13.27 0.41 -6.58
CA ILE A 86 -14.63 0.50 -7.10
C ILE A 86 -14.66 1.67 -8.08
N ASP A 87 -14.80 1.38 -9.38
CA ASP A 87 -14.93 2.40 -10.41
C ASP A 87 -16.40 2.81 -10.51
N LEU A 88 -16.71 4.06 -10.17
CA LEU A 88 -18.09 4.54 -10.14
C LEU A 88 -18.63 4.74 -11.57
N PRO A 89 -19.85 4.27 -11.89
CA PRO A 89 -20.45 4.41 -13.21
C PRO A 89 -21.05 5.81 -13.42
N VAL A 90 -20.22 6.84 -13.28
CA VAL A 90 -20.61 8.25 -13.44
C VAL A 90 -19.94 8.85 -14.68
N ARG A 91 -20.50 9.96 -15.18
CA ARG A 91 -19.97 10.62 -16.39
C ARG A 91 -18.53 11.09 -16.27
N PHE A 92 -18.12 11.46 -15.07
CA PHE A 92 -16.75 11.85 -14.74
C PHE A 92 -16.00 10.64 -14.16
N PRO A 93 -14.80 10.26 -14.65
CA PRO A 93 -14.12 9.06 -14.21
C PRO A 93 -13.60 9.21 -12.78
N ILE A 94 -14.30 8.61 -11.84
CA ILE A 94 -13.95 8.56 -10.42
C ILE A 94 -13.90 7.10 -9.96
N TYR A 95 -12.93 6.78 -9.12
CA TYR A 95 -12.94 5.54 -8.36
C TYR A 95 -12.64 5.77 -6.88
N ILE A 96 -13.14 4.88 -6.06
CA ILE A 96 -12.92 4.84 -4.62
C ILE A 96 -12.08 3.59 -4.30
N GLU A 97 -11.08 3.76 -3.44
CA GLU A 97 -10.20 2.67 -3.05
C GLU A 97 -9.98 2.69 -1.52
N PRO A 98 -10.77 1.91 -0.75
CA PRO A 98 -10.42 1.59 0.63
C PRO A 98 -9.18 0.69 0.68
N VAL A 99 -8.31 0.98 1.65
CA VAL A 99 -7.07 0.25 1.90
C VAL A 99 -6.92 0.03 3.40
N VAL A 100 -6.61 -1.19 3.79
CA VAL A 100 -6.27 -1.55 5.17
C VAL A 100 -4.94 -2.29 5.16
N ALA A 101 -4.08 -2.01 6.13
CA ALA A 101 -2.82 -2.72 6.29
C ALA A 101 -2.46 -2.90 7.75
N ILE A 102 -1.80 -4.02 8.03
CA ILE A 102 -1.20 -4.35 9.30
C ILE A 102 0.21 -4.82 9.01
N ASN A 103 1.21 -4.14 9.58
CA ASN A 103 2.62 -4.46 9.44
C ASN A 103 3.21 -4.71 10.82
N ARG A 104 4.09 -5.70 10.91
CA ARG A 104 4.88 -5.97 12.10
C ARG A 104 6.33 -6.20 11.72
N TRP A 105 7.21 -5.43 12.32
CA TRP A 105 8.65 -5.55 12.21
C TRP A 105 9.21 -6.03 13.54
N ASN A 106 9.95 -7.14 13.54
CA ASN A 106 10.61 -7.67 14.70
C ASN A 106 12.13 -7.54 14.55
N TYR A 107 12.67 -6.39 14.89
CA TYR A 107 14.09 -6.10 14.76
C TYR A 107 14.94 -6.94 15.72
N PHE A 108 14.37 -7.38 16.83
CA PHE A 108 15.07 -8.27 17.77
C PHE A 108 15.38 -9.64 17.13
N SER A 109 14.49 -10.17 16.33
CA SER A 109 14.73 -11.42 15.60
C SER A 109 15.76 -11.29 14.47
N SER A 110 16.03 -10.06 13.98
CA SER A 110 17.04 -9.79 12.95
C SER A 110 18.44 -9.82 13.50
N ARG A 111 18.62 -9.54 14.78
CA ARG A 111 19.91 -9.49 15.46
C ARG A 111 20.72 -10.77 15.31
N ALA A 112 20.13 -11.93 15.59
CA ALA A 112 20.79 -13.23 15.48
C ALA A 112 21.27 -13.55 14.05
N THR A 113 20.97 -12.69 13.07
CA THR A 113 21.20 -12.93 11.65
C THR A 113 22.31 -12.09 11.06
N PHE A 114 22.48 -10.85 11.53
CA PHE A 114 23.35 -9.88 10.88
C PHE A 114 24.56 -9.45 11.72
N PHE A 115 24.47 -9.51 13.05
CA PHE A 115 25.50 -8.99 13.94
C PHE A 115 25.73 -9.98 15.10
N GLU A 116 26.83 -10.69 15.07
CA GLU A 116 27.14 -11.70 16.10
C GLU A 116 27.61 -11.06 17.43
N ASP A 117 28.08 -9.80 17.43
CA ASP A 117 28.79 -9.19 18.56
C ASP A 117 28.20 -7.90 19.14
N ASP A 118 27.08 -7.38 18.61
CA ASP A 118 26.52 -6.13 19.12
C ASP A 118 25.24 -6.34 19.95
N ASN A 119 25.19 -5.73 21.14
CA ASN A 119 24.00 -5.60 21.98
C ASN A 119 22.98 -4.69 21.27
N SER A 120 22.26 -5.21 20.29
CA SER A 120 21.24 -4.44 19.61
C SER A 120 20.03 -4.20 20.51
N LEU A 121 19.45 -3.02 20.38
CA LEU A 121 18.23 -2.65 21.08
C LEU A 121 17.08 -3.60 20.71
N TYR A 122 16.31 -4.01 21.69
CA TYR A 122 15.06 -4.72 21.47
C TYR A 122 14.04 -3.74 20.90
N LEU A 123 13.49 -4.04 19.73
CA LEU A 123 12.47 -3.22 19.08
C LEU A 123 11.51 -4.09 18.29
N ILE A 124 10.22 -3.98 18.60
CA ILE A 124 9.13 -4.54 17.81
C ILE A 124 8.19 -3.40 17.44
N GLN A 125 8.05 -3.15 16.14
CA GLN A 125 7.14 -2.14 15.60
C GLN A 125 5.90 -2.79 15.03
N ASN A 126 4.74 -2.28 15.39
CA ASN A 126 3.46 -2.65 14.81
C ASN A 126 2.82 -1.39 14.21
N GLU A 127 2.51 -1.45 12.93
CA GLU A 127 1.84 -0.40 12.19
C GLU A 127 0.49 -0.92 11.69
N GLN A 128 -0.56 -0.17 11.93
CA GLN A 128 -1.89 -0.45 11.41
C GLN A 128 -2.44 0.83 10.79
N TYR A 129 -2.97 0.74 9.58
CA TYR A 129 -3.68 1.87 9.00
C TYR A 129 -4.89 1.43 8.18
N ALA A 130 -5.88 2.29 8.18
CA ALA A 130 -7.04 2.21 7.30
C ALA A 130 -7.21 3.56 6.61
N LYS A 131 -7.30 3.57 5.28
CA LYS A 131 -7.49 4.80 4.50
C LYS A 131 -8.48 4.60 3.37
N LEU A 132 -9.15 5.67 3.02
CA LEU A 132 -10.04 5.76 1.87
C LEU A 132 -9.42 6.75 0.87
N ASN A 133 -9.19 6.30 -0.33
CA ASN A 133 -8.72 7.12 -1.45
C ASN A 133 -9.90 7.38 -2.39
N ALA A 134 -10.06 8.63 -2.81
CA ALA A 134 -10.97 9.01 -3.89
C ALA A 134 -10.11 9.61 -5.01
N SER A 135 -10.09 8.97 -6.17
CA SER A 135 -9.26 9.38 -7.30
C SER A 135 -10.10 9.75 -8.49
N PHE A 136 -9.72 10.82 -9.16
CA PHE A 136 -10.38 11.32 -10.36
C PHE A 136 -9.39 11.81 -11.41
N ALA A 137 -9.78 11.70 -12.66
CA ALA A 137 -8.95 12.12 -13.77
C ALA A 137 -9.08 13.63 -14.02
N LEU A 138 -7.95 14.29 -14.18
CA LEU A 138 -7.83 15.66 -14.66
C LEU A 138 -7.31 15.64 -16.11
N GLY A 139 -8.19 15.27 -17.05
CA GLY A 139 -7.81 15.02 -18.44
C GLY A 139 -7.21 13.62 -18.65
N ASN A 140 -6.48 13.43 -19.73
CA ASN A 140 -6.05 12.10 -20.19
C ASN A 140 -4.75 11.57 -19.55
N LYS A 141 -3.98 12.44 -18.91
CA LYS A 141 -2.63 12.11 -18.41
C LYS A 141 -2.43 12.46 -16.94
N THR A 142 -3.41 13.08 -16.30
CA THR A 142 -3.30 13.58 -14.93
C THR A 142 -4.39 12.96 -14.06
N LYS A 143 -4.00 12.51 -12.89
CA LYS A 143 -4.88 11.97 -11.86
C LYS A 143 -4.70 12.78 -10.57
N CYS A 144 -5.79 13.14 -9.94
CA CYS A 144 -5.80 13.68 -8.59
C CYS A 144 -6.37 12.63 -7.64
N THR A 145 -5.75 12.48 -6.48
CA THR A 145 -6.21 11.58 -5.42
C THR A 145 -6.31 12.34 -4.12
N LEU A 146 -7.48 12.28 -3.49
CA LEU A 146 -7.73 12.74 -2.13
C LEU A 146 -7.81 11.51 -1.24
N SER A 147 -7.19 11.56 -0.07
CA SER A 147 -7.18 10.44 0.86
C SER A 147 -7.41 10.92 2.28
N GLY A 148 -8.16 10.14 3.02
CA GLY A 148 -8.33 10.28 4.47
C GLY A 148 -8.13 8.95 5.15
N GLY A 149 -7.57 8.93 6.35
CA GLY A 149 -7.31 7.67 7.04
C GLY A 149 -6.94 7.80 8.50
N LEU A 150 -6.88 6.65 9.15
CA LEU A 150 -6.45 6.47 10.52
C LEU A 150 -5.19 5.63 10.52
N LEU A 151 -4.28 5.92 11.43
CA LEU A 151 -3.08 5.12 11.66
C LEU A 151 -2.86 4.87 13.16
N THR A 152 -2.27 3.73 13.46
CA THR A 152 -1.78 3.39 14.78
C THR A 152 -0.38 2.83 14.62
N LEU A 153 0.57 3.43 15.32
CA LEU A 153 1.95 2.93 15.42
C LEU A 153 2.19 2.54 16.87
N ARG A 154 2.71 1.34 17.09
CA ARG A 154 3.05 0.86 18.40
C ARG A 154 4.45 0.28 18.35
N ASP A 155 5.32 0.81 19.20
CA ASP A 155 6.68 0.36 19.39
C ASP A 155 6.83 -0.23 20.79
N ASP A 156 7.33 -1.47 20.86
CA ASP A 156 7.70 -2.15 22.10
C ASP A 156 9.24 -2.25 22.14
N TYR A 157 9.88 -1.68 23.15
CA TYR A 157 11.34 -1.60 23.25
C TYR A 157 11.82 -1.55 24.69
N TYR A 158 13.14 -1.66 24.92
CA TYR A 158 13.80 -1.37 26.19
C TYR A 158 14.69 -0.13 26.03
N GLN A 159 14.74 0.73 27.05
CA GLN A 159 15.59 1.93 27.05
C GLN A 159 17.06 1.59 27.24
N THR A 160 17.36 0.45 27.85
CA THR A 160 18.72 -0.02 28.14
C THR A 160 19.03 -1.30 27.37
N GLN A 161 20.31 -1.55 27.14
CA GLN A 161 20.77 -2.81 26.55
C GLN A 161 20.79 -3.96 27.57
N ASP A 162 20.87 -3.65 28.85
CA ASP A 162 20.82 -4.61 29.94
C ASP A 162 19.37 -4.75 30.42
N PHE A 163 18.69 -5.79 29.94
CA PHE A 163 17.35 -6.13 30.40
C PHE A 163 17.25 -7.62 30.70
N ALA A 164 16.48 -7.95 31.75
CA ALA A 164 16.19 -9.31 32.15
C ALA A 164 15.02 -9.88 31.33
N GLN A 165 14.89 -11.21 31.29
CA GLN A 165 13.83 -11.88 30.56
C GLN A 165 12.41 -11.58 31.11
N ASP A 166 12.33 -11.22 32.41
CA ASP A 166 11.09 -10.88 33.10
C ASP A 166 10.76 -9.38 33.04
N ASP A 167 11.62 -8.55 32.45
CA ASP A 167 11.37 -7.12 32.29
C ASP A 167 10.22 -6.86 31.31
N ILE A 168 9.41 -5.86 31.69
CA ILE A 168 8.30 -5.38 30.85
C ILE A 168 8.84 -4.29 29.92
N THR A 169 8.55 -4.40 28.63
CA THR A 169 8.95 -3.43 27.61
C THR A 169 8.28 -2.07 27.80
N ASP A 170 9.00 -1.02 27.49
CA ASP A 170 8.42 0.30 27.25
C ASP A 170 7.55 0.26 25.98
N LYS A 171 6.48 1.03 26.00
CA LYS A 171 5.53 1.08 24.88
C LYS A 171 5.26 2.51 24.48
N THR A 172 5.50 2.81 23.22
CA THR A 172 5.04 4.04 22.59
C THR A 172 3.89 3.73 21.66
N LEU A 173 2.77 4.41 21.83
CA LEU A 173 1.59 4.27 21.00
C LEU A 173 1.25 5.63 20.40
N LEU A 174 1.32 5.74 19.07
CA LEU A 174 0.83 6.88 18.31
C LEU A 174 -0.48 6.49 17.64
N PHE A 175 -1.56 7.21 17.94
CA PHE A 175 -2.80 7.15 17.20
C PHE A 175 -2.99 8.45 16.42
N GLY A 176 -3.19 8.36 15.11
CA GLY A 176 -3.26 9.54 14.25
C GLY A 176 -4.32 9.46 13.17
N ARG A 177 -4.67 10.65 12.67
CA ARG A 177 -5.53 10.85 11.50
C ARG A 177 -4.69 11.48 10.40
N THR A 178 -4.88 11.00 9.17
CA THR A 178 -4.16 11.55 8.02
C THR A 178 -5.12 12.04 6.97
N THR A 179 -4.78 13.17 6.35
CA THR A 179 -5.44 13.65 5.16
C THR A 179 -4.37 13.99 4.13
N SER A 180 -4.54 13.54 2.90
CA SER A 180 -3.55 13.82 1.85
C SER A 180 -4.19 14.11 0.51
N MET A 181 -3.46 14.89 -0.30
CA MET A 181 -3.77 15.15 -1.69
C MET A 181 -2.54 14.82 -2.54
N SER A 182 -2.73 14.14 -3.66
CA SER A 182 -1.67 13.91 -4.63
C SER A 182 -2.15 14.21 -6.04
N ILE A 183 -1.25 14.76 -6.84
CA ILE A 183 -1.44 15.00 -8.28
C ILE A 183 -0.34 14.24 -9.01
N GLU A 184 -0.76 13.27 -9.81
CA GLU A 184 0.13 12.45 -10.63
C GLU A 184 -0.12 12.76 -12.10
N ARG A 185 0.93 13.14 -12.82
CA ARG A 185 0.92 13.27 -14.27
C ARG A 185 1.84 12.23 -14.88
N ASN A 186 1.26 11.37 -15.72
CA ASN A 186 1.99 10.33 -16.41
C ASN A 186 1.73 10.43 -17.92
N SER A 187 2.77 10.78 -18.66
CA SER A 187 2.74 10.86 -20.12
C SER A 187 3.70 9.86 -20.78
N LEU A 188 4.28 8.94 -20.01
CA LEU A 188 5.19 7.91 -20.51
C LEU A 188 4.52 7.06 -21.57
N ASN A 189 5.24 6.76 -22.66
CA ASN A 189 4.70 5.98 -23.78
C ASN A 189 4.67 4.47 -23.50
N HIS A 190 5.50 3.98 -22.60
CA HIS A 190 5.56 2.57 -22.19
C HIS A 190 5.67 2.45 -20.66
N LYS A 191 5.07 1.39 -20.11
CA LYS A 191 5.15 1.08 -18.68
C LYS A 191 6.56 0.58 -18.29
N LEU A 192 7.14 -0.25 -19.15
CA LEU A 192 8.51 -0.75 -19.01
C LEU A 192 9.39 -0.12 -20.08
N TYR A 193 10.54 0.39 -19.67
CA TYR A 193 11.53 1.03 -20.55
C TYR A 193 10.95 2.20 -21.38
N PRO A 194 10.39 3.22 -20.73
CA PRO A 194 9.85 4.39 -21.45
C PRO A 194 10.99 5.16 -22.13
N ASN A 195 10.78 5.53 -23.39
CA ASN A 195 11.74 6.32 -24.16
C ASN A 195 11.20 7.71 -24.53
N LYS A 196 9.94 8.01 -24.22
CA LYS A 196 9.29 9.30 -24.45
C LYS A 196 8.26 9.58 -23.35
N GLY A 197 8.08 10.87 -23.04
CA GLY A 197 7.14 11.34 -22.05
C GLY A 197 7.80 11.67 -20.72
N SER A 198 6.99 12.06 -19.74
CA SER A 198 7.43 12.43 -18.41
C SER A 198 6.48 11.86 -17.37
N PHE A 199 7.02 11.61 -16.19
CA PHE A 199 6.27 11.28 -14.99
C PHE A 199 6.54 12.35 -13.94
N MET A 200 5.50 12.80 -13.26
CA MET A 200 5.58 13.74 -12.15
C MET A 200 4.53 13.36 -11.12
N ASN A 201 4.91 13.32 -9.87
CA ASN A 201 4.00 13.12 -8.74
C ASN A 201 4.29 14.18 -7.67
N LEU A 202 3.27 14.93 -7.30
CA LEU A 202 3.29 15.89 -6.19
C LEU A 202 2.29 15.39 -5.15
N SER A 203 2.70 15.30 -3.90
CA SER A 203 1.83 14.93 -2.80
C SER A 203 2.10 15.76 -1.57
N ILE A 204 1.02 16.08 -0.87
CA ILE A 204 1.04 16.71 0.45
C ILE A 204 0.17 15.87 1.38
N ARG A 205 0.64 15.66 2.60
CA ARG A 205 -0.06 14.94 3.65
C ARG A 205 0.03 15.71 4.95
N TYR A 206 -1.08 15.90 5.58
CA TYR A 206 -1.20 16.39 6.94
C TYR A 206 -1.54 15.22 7.86
N THR A 207 -0.85 15.15 8.97
CA THR A 207 -1.11 14.15 10.01
C THR A 207 -1.28 14.85 11.35
N ASP A 208 -2.32 14.47 12.07
CA ASP A 208 -2.65 14.90 13.42
C ASP A 208 -2.79 13.66 14.30
N GLY A 209 -2.08 13.59 15.40
CA GLY A 209 -2.06 12.41 16.25
C GLY A 209 -1.69 12.70 17.70
N GLU A 210 -1.96 11.74 18.55
CA GLU A 210 -1.57 11.73 19.96
C GLU A 210 -0.65 10.54 20.20
N GLU A 211 0.51 10.82 20.76
CA GLU A 211 1.46 9.83 21.21
C GLU A 211 1.34 9.63 22.72
N SER A 212 1.26 8.39 23.14
CA SER A 212 1.31 8.00 24.56
C SER A 212 2.49 7.09 24.81
N PHE A 213 3.31 7.47 25.76
CA PHE A 213 4.41 6.66 26.27
C PHE A 213 3.96 5.97 27.56
N ASN A 214 4.15 4.65 27.63
CA ASN A 214 3.88 3.84 28.80
C ASN A 214 5.19 3.11 29.18
N PRO A 215 5.86 3.54 30.28
CA PRO A 215 7.12 2.96 30.68
C PRO A 215 6.94 1.52 31.19
N GLY A 216 7.92 0.68 30.88
CA GLY A 216 8.09 -0.65 31.42
C GLY A 216 8.81 -0.67 32.77
N THR A 217 9.49 -1.79 33.07
CA THR A 217 10.24 -1.95 34.34
C THR A 217 11.54 -1.17 34.38
N THR A 218 12.13 -0.84 33.23
CA THR A 218 13.42 -0.16 33.12
C THR A 218 13.32 1.36 33.00
N GLY A 219 12.10 1.91 32.88
CA GLY A 219 11.85 3.34 32.70
C GLY A 219 11.24 4.03 33.93
N GLU A 220 11.16 5.36 33.88
CA GLU A 220 10.41 6.13 34.86
C GLU A 220 8.91 5.90 34.69
N GLN A 221 8.19 5.62 35.79
CA GLN A 221 6.76 5.27 35.77
C GLN A 221 5.84 6.49 35.55
N ILE A 222 6.10 7.28 34.52
CA ILE A 222 5.30 8.44 34.16
C ILE A 222 4.72 8.23 32.78
N ILE A 223 3.39 8.10 32.68
CA ILE A 223 2.70 8.07 31.38
C ILE A 223 2.69 9.47 30.79
N ILE A 224 3.34 9.64 29.65
CA ILE A 224 3.42 10.93 28.95
C ILE A 224 2.50 10.86 27.75
N ARG A 225 1.70 11.91 27.54
CA ARG A 225 0.88 12.09 26.33
C ARG A 225 1.26 13.37 25.66
N GLN A 226 1.50 13.32 24.35
CA GLN A 226 1.91 14.47 23.56
C GLN A 226 1.13 14.51 22.24
N PRO A 227 0.53 15.65 21.90
CA PRO A 227 -0.04 15.86 20.57
C PRO A 227 1.08 16.10 19.54
N HIS A 228 0.93 15.52 18.37
CA HIS A 228 1.85 15.69 17.27
C HIS A 228 1.10 16.10 16.01
N GLN A 229 1.61 17.12 15.31
CA GLN A 229 1.08 17.57 14.03
C GLN A 229 2.23 17.80 13.07
N TRP A 230 2.12 17.25 11.87
CA TRP A 230 3.15 17.48 10.84
C TRP A 230 2.57 17.45 9.44
N ILE A 231 3.30 18.07 8.53
CA ILE A 231 3.01 18.11 7.11
C ILE A 231 4.18 17.48 6.36
N ASP A 232 3.89 16.50 5.52
CA ASP A 232 4.84 15.91 4.58
C ASP A 232 4.54 16.42 3.17
N ALA A 233 5.55 16.89 2.45
CA ALA A 233 5.46 17.23 1.04
C ALA A 233 6.49 16.43 0.25
N LYS A 234 6.08 15.80 -0.85
CA LYS A 234 6.94 15.00 -1.71
C LYS A 234 6.72 15.38 -3.17
N ALA A 235 7.82 15.58 -3.89
CA ALA A 235 7.86 15.72 -5.34
C ALA A 235 8.76 14.62 -5.93
N THR A 236 8.30 14.02 -7.03
CA THR A 236 9.03 12.94 -7.74
C THR A 236 8.89 13.14 -9.24
#